data_b5f2ecb25c96e174ad98d152976556cb
#
_entry.id   b5f2ecb25c96e174ad98d152976556cb
#
_cell.length_a   1.000
_cell.length_b   1.000
_cell.length_c   1.000
_cell.angle_alpha   90.00
_cell.angle_beta   90.00
_cell.angle_gamma   90.00
#
_symmetry.space_group_name_H-M   'P 1'
#
loop_
_entity.id
_entity.type
_entity.pdbx_description
1 polymer ?
#
loop_
_entity_poly.entity_id
_entity_poly.type
_entity_poly.pdbx_seq_one_letter_code
_entity_poly.pdbx_strand_id
1 'polypeptide(L)'
;MFSKIFPKIHTEGYKFIVIAVFITIIFLIINNFLGLIGILLTVWVYYFFRDPERTIIGDDSYLVSPADGEVIKVEEVDGPKELGLENKKFKKISIFMNVFDCHVNRTPCSGTVEDILYKPGKFLNASLDKASEDNERNYYKIKDKHGNDIVVVQIAGLVARRIVCETNKNRSEERRVGKECRSR
;
A
#
# COMPACT_ATOMS: atom_id res chain seq x y z
N MET A 1 -3.39 -21.24 -13.46
CA MET A 1 -2.80 -20.35 -14.51
C MET A 1 -3.63 -19.07 -14.69
N PHE A 2 -4.96 -19.16 -14.80
CA PHE A 2 -5.86 -18.00 -14.95
C PHE A 2 -5.80 -16.99 -13.80
N SER A 3 -5.64 -17.41 -12.56
CA SER A 3 -5.53 -16.51 -11.39
C SER A 3 -4.28 -15.61 -11.38
N LYS A 4 -3.23 -15.97 -12.13
CA LYS A 4 -2.05 -15.11 -12.30
C LYS A 4 -2.28 -13.99 -13.32
N ILE A 5 -3.13 -14.24 -14.33
CA ILE A 5 -3.46 -13.26 -15.37
C ILE A 5 -4.57 -12.32 -14.88
N PHE A 6 -5.57 -12.86 -14.16
CA PHE A 6 -6.68 -12.11 -13.60
C PHE A 6 -6.67 -12.25 -12.08
N PRO A 7 -5.82 -11.49 -11.37
CA PRO A 7 -5.79 -11.51 -9.91
C PRO A 7 -7.10 -10.97 -9.35
N LYS A 8 -7.41 -11.36 -8.12
CA LYS A 8 -8.52 -10.77 -7.38
C LYS A 8 -8.38 -9.24 -7.33
N ILE A 9 -9.51 -8.56 -7.25
CA ILE A 9 -9.56 -7.11 -7.12
C ILE A 9 -9.88 -6.79 -5.67
N HIS A 10 -9.16 -5.82 -5.12
CA HIS A 10 -9.47 -5.28 -3.82
C HIS A 10 -10.87 -4.63 -3.81
N THR A 11 -11.62 -4.77 -2.72
CA THR A 11 -13.01 -4.29 -2.58
C THR A 11 -13.17 -2.82 -2.98
N GLU A 12 -12.21 -2.00 -2.61
CA GLU A 12 -12.19 -0.58 -2.95
C GLU A 12 -11.98 -0.28 -4.44
N GLY A 13 -11.51 -1.24 -5.22
CA GLY A 13 -11.29 -1.10 -6.67
C GLY A 13 -12.58 -1.19 -7.49
N TYR A 14 -13.60 -1.91 -7.02
CA TYR A 14 -14.80 -2.17 -7.81
C TYR A 14 -15.49 -0.89 -8.30
N LYS A 15 -15.65 0.11 -7.43
CA LYS A 15 -16.30 1.38 -7.81
C LYS A 15 -15.52 2.13 -8.90
N PHE A 16 -14.19 2.11 -8.87
CA PHE A 16 -13.36 2.77 -9.89
C PHE A 16 -13.41 2.03 -11.21
N ILE A 17 -13.44 0.70 -11.19
CA ILE A 17 -13.58 -0.14 -12.39
C ILE A 17 -14.95 0.10 -13.04
N VAL A 18 -16.04 0.14 -12.27
CA VAL A 18 -17.38 0.42 -12.79
C VAL A 18 -17.43 1.81 -13.47
N ILE A 19 -16.85 2.83 -12.83
CA ILE A 19 -16.76 4.18 -13.41
C ILE A 19 -15.92 4.15 -14.71
N ALA A 20 -14.78 3.48 -14.71
CA ALA A 20 -13.91 3.38 -15.88
C ALA A 20 -14.62 2.67 -17.05
N VAL A 21 -15.32 1.57 -16.79
CA VAL A 21 -16.12 0.86 -17.80
C VAL A 21 -17.21 1.77 -18.36
N PHE A 22 -17.93 2.50 -17.51
CA PHE A 22 -18.97 3.42 -17.95
C PHE A 22 -18.44 4.52 -18.87
N ILE A 23 -17.29 5.14 -18.50
CA ILE A 23 -16.61 6.15 -19.33
C ILE A 23 -16.15 5.51 -20.65
N THR A 24 -15.64 4.29 -20.61
CA THR A 24 -15.20 3.58 -21.83
C THR A 24 -16.35 3.35 -22.80
N ILE A 25 -17.53 2.98 -22.31
CA ILE A 25 -18.73 2.81 -23.15
C ILE A 25 -19.09 4.14 -23.82
N ILE A 26 -19.08 5.25 -23.09
CA ILE A 26 -19.33 6.58 -23.67
C ILE A 26 -18.28 6.89 -24.78
N PHE A 27 -17.01 6.63 -24.53
CA PHE A 27 -15.94 6.85 -25.50
C PHE A 27 -16.12 5.99 -26.75
N LEU A 28 -16.56 4.74 -26.65
CA LEU A 28 -16.85 3.86 -27.78
C LEU A 28 -18.00 4.38 -28.63
N ILE A 29 -19.02 4.99 -28.01
CA ILE A 29 -20.15 5.59 -28.75
C ILE A 29 -19.71 6.83 -29.54
N ILE A 30 -18.77 7.60 -29.01
CA ILE A 30 -18.26 8.82 -29.66
C ILE A 30 -17.32 8.46 -30.81
N ASN A 31 -16.30 7.63 -30.55
CA ASN A 31 -15.27 7.28 -31.52
C ASN A 31 -14.50 6.03 -31.10
N ASN A 32 -14.24 5.11 -32.03
CA ASN A 32 -13.51 3.87 -31.77
C ASN A 32 -12.09 4.09 -31.22
N PHE A 33 -11.40 5.16 -31.65
CA PHE A 33 -10.07 5.50 -31.14
C PHE A 33 -10.12 5.92 -29.67
N LEU A 34 -11.08 6.75 -29.30
CA LEU A 34 -11.33 7.10 -27.88
C LEU A 34 -11.71 5.87 -27.08
N GLY A 35 -12.54 4.99 -27.64
CA GLY A 35 -12.92 3.72 -27.03
C GLY A 35 -11.71 2.84 -26.73
N LEU A 36 -10.74 2.75 -27.63
CA LEU A 36 -9.50 2.03 -27.40
C LEU A 36 -8.71 2.60 -26.19
N ILE A 37 -8.59 3.93 -26.13
CA ILE A 37 -7.97 4.61 -24.98
C ILE A 37 -8.72 4.26 -23.68
N GLY A 38 -10.05 4.31 -23.71
CA GLY A 38 -10.89 3.93 -22.57
C GLY A 38 -10.64 2.50 -22.10
N ILE A 39 -10.54 1.55 -23.03
CA ILE A 39 -10.22 0.15 -22.71
C ILE A 39 -8.85 0.04 -22.02
N LEU A 40 -7.82 0.67 -22.57
CA LEU A 40 -6.48 0.66 -22.00
C LEU A 40 -6.46 1.23 -20.57
N LEU A 41 -7.15 2.35 -20.35
CA LEU A 41 -7.29 2.96 -19.02
C LEU A 41 -8.07 2.05 -18.06
N THR A 42 -9.13 1.40 -18.52
CA THR A 42 -9.89 0.45 -17.68
C THR A 42 -9.05 -0.76 -17.28
N VAL A 43 -8.26 -1.30 -18.20
CA VAL A 43 -7.31 -2.38 -17.90
C VAL A 43 -6.26 -1.91 -16.89
N TRP A 44 -5.73 -0.69 -17.05
CA TRP A 44 -4.79 -0.13 -16.09
C TRP A 44 -5.41 0.04 -14.69
N VAL A 45 -6.64 0.58 -14.60
CA VAL A 45 -7.39 0.69 -13.33
C VAL A 45 -7.57 -0.69 -12.69
N TYR A 46 -7.91 -1.72 -13.47
CA TYR A 46 -8.02 -3.10 -12.99
C TYR A 46 -6.71 -3.57 -12.37
N TYR A 47 -5.57 -3.39 -13.08
CA TYR A 47 -4.26 -3.82 -12.58
C TYR A 47 -3.77 -2.99 -11.39
N PHE A 48 -4.10 -1.72 -11.34
CA PHE A 48 -3.80 -0.86 -10.18
C PHE A 48 -4.49 -1.36 -8.91
N PHE A 49 -5.73 -1.88 -9.03
CA PHE A 49 -6.51 -2.38 -7.90
C PHE A 49 -6.39 -3.90 -7.67
N ARG A 50 -5.44 -4.56 -8.33
CA ARG A 50 -5.23 -6.00 -8.15
C ARG A 50 -4.78 -6.33 -6.73
N ASP A 51 -5.25 -7.47 -6.24
CA ASP A 51 -4.87 -8.08 -4.97
C ASP A 51 -4.44 -9.53 -5.20
N PRO A 52 -3.21 -9.75 -5.71
CA PRO A 52 -2.71 -11.09 -6.00
C PRO A 52 -2.39 -11.85 -4.71
N GLU A 53 -2.67 -13.15 -4.70
CA GLU A 53 -2.20 -14.03 -3.63
C GLU A 53 -0.67 -14.08 -3.62
N ARG A 54 -0.08 -13.93 -2.43
CA ARG A 54 1.38 -13.97 -2.24
C ARG A 54 1.80 -15.25 -1.52
N THR A 55 2.86 -15.86 -2.00
CA THR A 55 3.50 -16.97 -1.31
C THR A 55 4.30 -16.42 -0.13
N ILE A 56 4.07 -16.98 1.05
CA ILE A 56 4.71 -16.52 2.29
C ILE A 56 5.79 -17.50 2.69
N ILE A 57 6.95 -16.97 3.07
CA ILE A 57 8.02 -17.75 3.68
C ILE A 57 7.54 -18.13 5.08
N GLY A 58 7.50 -19.42 5.39
CA GLY A 58 6.99 -19.95 6.66
C GLY A 58 7.87 -19.66 7.90
N ASP A 59 9.01 -19.01 7.72
CA ASP A 59 9.98 -18.71 8.77
C ASP A 59 9.72 -17.31 9.36
N ASP A 60 9.32 -17.26 10.62
CA ASP A 60 9.01 -16.01 11.35
C ASP A 60 10.27 -15.20 11.70
N SER A 61 11.48 -15.70 11.43
CA SER A 61 12.75 -14.96 11.65
C SER A 61 12.94 -13.83 10.62
N TYR A 62 12.22 -13.84 9.50
CA TYR A 62 12.32 -12.83 8.46
C TYR A 62 11.14 -11.87 8.46
N LEU A 63 11.45 -10.59 8.25
CA LEU A 63 10.45 -9.59 7.87
C LEU A 63 10.24 -9.65 6.35
N VAL A 64 9.00 -9.74 5.91
CA VAL A 64 8.63 -9.70 4.49
C VAL A 64 8.35 -8.25 4.09
N SER A 65 8.68 -7.87 2.87
CA SER A 65 8.32 -6.54 2.36
C SER A 65 6.80 -6.31 2.48
N PRO A 66 6.37 -5.22 3.10
CA PRO A 66 4.96 -4.90 3.21
C PRO A 66 4.34 -4.41 1.90
N ALA A 67 5.16 -4.06 0.91
CA ALA A 67 4.74 -3.47 -0.35
C ALA A 67 5.50 -4.05 -1.54
N ASP A 68 4.86 -4.06 -2.71
CA ASP A 68 5.55 -4.24 -3.99
C ASP A 68 6.22 -2.90 -4.35
N GLY A 69 7.41 -2.94 -4.94
CA GLY A 69 8.10 -1.73 -5.38
C GLY A 69 9.62 -1.86 -5.33
N GLU A 70 10.29 -0.76 -5.53
CA GLU A 70 11.75 -0.64 -5.53
C GLU A 70 12.27 -0.08 -4.21
N VAL A 71 13.29 -0.73 -3.63
CA VAL A 71 13.98 -0.21 -2.45
C VAL A 71 14.87 0.96 -2.88
N ILE A 72 14.48 2.18 -2.50
CA ILE A 72 15.20 3.41 -2.87
C ILE A 72 16.20 3.87 -1.81
N LYS A 73 16.00 3.49 -0.53
CA LYS A 73 16.87 3.91 0.55
C LYS A 73 16.87 2.91 1.72
N VAL A 74 18.05 2.69 2.29
CA VAL A 74 18.22 1.95 3.55
C VAL A 74 19.10 2.80 4.46
N GLU A 75 18.60 3.15 5.62
CA GLU A 75 19.29 4.05 6.57
C GLU A 75 18.96 3.70 8.02
N GLU A 76 19.81 4.13 8.96
CA GLU A 76 19.48 4.12 10.39
C GLU A 76 18.88 5.46 10.79
N VAL A 77 17.75 5.43 11.46
CA VAL A 77 17.03 6.62 11.88
C VAL A 77 16.53 6.47 13.31
N ASP A 78 16.23 7.62 13.92
CA ASP A 78 15.44 7.62 15.16
C ASP A 78 14.00 7.20 14.85
N GLY A 79 13.37 6.51 15.78
CA GLY A 79 11.97 6.14 15.65
C GLY A 79 11.03 7.33 15.55
N PRO A 80 9.84 7.13 14.98
CA PRO A 80 8.89 8.22 14.77
C PRO A 80 8.42 8.81 16.11
N LYS A 81 8.55 10.13 16.24
CA LYS A 81 8.08 10.90 17.41
C LYS A 81 6.58 10.75 17.62
N GLU A 82 5.85 10.63 16.52
CA GLU A 82 4.40 10.45 16.50
C GLU A 82 3.95 9.19 17.27
N LEU A 83 4.81 8.18 17.37
CA LEU A 83 4.56 6.95 18.13
C LEU A 83 5.32 6.89 19.46
N GLY A 84 5.98 7.98 19.89
CA GLY A 84 6.79 8.01 21.12
C GLY A 84 8.01 7.09 21.07
N LEU A 85 8.60 6.90 19.89
CA LEU A 85 9.73 5.99 19.66
C LEU A 85 11.05 6.71 19.36
N GLU A 86 11.13 8.03 19.55
CA GLU A 86 12.28 8.88 19.23
C GLU A 86 13.59 8.46 19.93
N ASN A 87 13.47 7.76 21.05
CA ASN A 87 14.64 7.26 21.80
C ASN A 87 15.14 5.89 21.33
N LYS A 88 14.51 5.30 20.31
CA LYS A 88 14.90 4.02 19.75
C LYS A 88 15.47 4.19 18.35
N LYS A 89 16.55 3.46 18.02
CA LYS A 89 17.09 3.40 16.67
C LYS A 89 16.39 2.32 15.85
N PHE A 90 16.10 2.66 14.61
CA PHE A 90 15.47 1.77 13.65
C PHE A 90 16.27 1.73 12.35
N LYS A 91 16.31 0.55 11.73
CA LYS A 91 16.73 0.41 10.34
C LYS A 91 15.53 0.68 9.46
N LYS A 92 15.53 1.81 8.76
CA LYS A 92 14.47 2.24 7.85
C LYS A 92 14.76 1.76 6.45
N ILE A 93 13.79 1.12 5.83
CA ILE A 93 13.80 0.72 4.43
C ILE A 93 12.68 1.48 3.72
N SER A 94 13.04 2.33 2.77
CA SER A 94 12.09 3.09 1.96
C SER A 94 11.83 2.38 0.65
N ILE A 95 10.56 2.11 0.37
CA ILE A 95 10.11 1.39 -0.83
C ILE A 95 9.25 2.34 -1.65
N PHE A 96 9.63 2.55 -2.90
CA PHE A 96 8.85 3.34 -3.85
C PHE A 96 7.95 2.44 -4.68
N MET A 97 6.65 2.72 -4.67
CA MET A 97 5.66 2.04 -5.48
C MET A 97 5.30 2.91 -6.68
N ASN A 98 5.57 2.43 -7.88
CA ASN A 98 5.15 3.12 -9.10
C ASN A 98 3.69 2.77 -9.44
N VAL A 99 3.08 3.51 -10.38
CA VAL A 99 1.65 3.36 -10.73
C VAL A 99 1.27 2.02 -11.36
N PHE A 100 2.23 1.18 -11.70
CA PHE A 100 2.00 -0.18 -12.21
C PHE A 100 2.20 -1.27 -11.15
N ASP A 101 2.73 -0.91 -9.98
CA ASP A 101 2.89 -1.84 -8.87
C ASP A 101 1.56 -2.13 -8.18
N CYS A 102 1.53 -3.19 -7.37
CA CYS A 102 0.38 -3.50 -6.55
C CYS A 102 0.35 -2.57 -5.33
N HIS A 103 -0.73 -1.79 -5.21
CA HIS A 103 -0.88 -0.82 -4.12
C HIS A 103 -1.57 -1.40 -2.88
N VAL A 104 -1.69 -2.70 -2.79
CA VAL A 104 -2.17 -3.40 -1.59
C VAL A 104 -0.98 -3.76 -0.70
N ASN A 105 -0.88 -3.12 0.46
CA ASN A 105 0.18 -3.37 1.42
C ASN A 105 -0.26 -4.42 2.44
N ARG A 106 0.69 -5.20 2.95
CA ARG A 106 0.44 -6.30 3.89
C ARG A 106 1.33 -6.19 5.11
N THR A 107 0.94 -6.87 6.19
CA THR A 107 1.79 -6.94 7.38
C THR A 107 3.11 -7.64 7.09
N PRO A 108 4.25 -7.05 7.50
CA PRO A 108 5.57 -7.64 7.25
C PRO A 108 5.87 -8.86 8.11
N CYS A 109 5.15 -9.03 9.22
CA CYS A 109 5.33 -10.12 10.18
C CYS A 109 4.02 -10.48 10.84
N SER A 110 4.01 -11.63 11.54
CA SER A 110 2.94 -11.96 12.47
C SER A 110 3.15 -11.21 13.78
N GLY A 111 2.08 -10.61 14.33
CA GLY A 111 2.18 -9.82 15.53
C GLY A 111 0.87 -9.13 15.90
N THR A 112 0.93 -8.23 16.86
CA THR A 112 -0.22 -7.44 17.33
C THR A 112 -0.02 -5.98 16.94
N VAL A 113 -1.03 -5.38 16.34
CA VAL A 113 -1.03 -3.94 16.03
C VAL A 113 -1.29 -3.17 17.31
N GLU A 114 -0.24 -2.58 17.89
CA GLU A 114 -0.34 -1.82 19.13
C GLU A 114 -0.91 -0.43 18.92
N ASP A 115 -0.52 0.21 17.82
CA ASP A 115 -0.97 1.58 17.53
C ASP A 115 -1.13 1.83 16.04
N ILE A 116 -2.07 2.71 15.70
CA ILE A 116 -2.33 3.22 14.35
C ILE A 116 -2.52 4.71 14.46
N LEU A 117 -1.69 5.48 13.75
CA LEU A 117 -1.76 6.93 13.76
C LEU A 117 -1.81 7.48 12.34
N TYR A 118 -2.93 8.12 12.02
CA TYR A 118 -3.09 8.84 10.77
C TYR A 118 -2.65 10.30 10.95
N LYS A 119 -1.84 10.78 10.00
CA LYS A 119 -1.39 12.17 9.94
C LYS A 119 -1.80 12.77 8.60
N PRO A 120 -2.70 13.77 8.59
CA PRO A 120 -3.07 14.47 7.36
C PRO A 120 -1.85 15.22 6.80
N GLY A 121 -1.81 15.38 5.49
CA GLY A 121 -0.69 16.03 4.83
C GLY A 121 -0.99 16.42 3.39
N LYS A 122 0.07 16.69 2.63
CA LYS A 122 0.01 17.03 1.22
C LYS A 122 0.03 15.78 0.33
N PHE A 123 -0.06 15.97 -0.98
CA PHE A 123 0.01 14.91 -1.99
C PHE A 123 1.10 15.26 -3.03
N LEU A 124 2.31 15.48 -2.55
CA LEU A 124 3.46 15.75 -3.39
C LEU A 124 3.89 14.47 -4.12
N ASN A 125 4.64 14.64 -5.21
CA ASN A 125 5.22 13.51 -5.91
C ASN A 125 6.14 12.72 -4.93
N ALA A 126 5.87 11.43 -4.78
CA ALA A 126 6.56 10.56 -3.83
C ALA A 126 8.08 10.39 -4.13
N SER A 127 8.53 10.76 -5.32
CA SER A 127 9.96 10.77 -5.67
C SER A 127 10.74 11.95 -5.08
N LEU A 128 10.05 12.94 -4.49
CA LEU A 128 10.70 14.10 -3.87
C LEU A 128 11.04 13.78 -2.41
N ASP A 129 12.24 14.15 -1.94
CA ASP A 129 12.66 13.94 -0.55
C ASP A 129 11.70 14.53 0.47
N LYS A 130 11.14 15.72 0.19
CA LYS A 130 10.14 16.37 1.03
C LYS A 130 8.79 15.68 1.09
N ALA A 131 8.49 14.79 0.14
CA ALA A 131 7.23 14.04 0.16
C ALA A 131 7.14 13.12 1.39
N SER A 132 8.27 12.57 1.82
CA SER A 132 8.34 11.73 3.02
C SER A 132 8.05 12.49 4.32
N GLU A 133 8.10 13.83 4.33
CA GLU A 133 7.85 14.64 5.52
C GLU A 133 6.51 15.39 5.50
N ASP A 134 6.07 15.80 4.32
CA ASP A 134 4.90 16.67 4.14
C ASP A 134 3.62 15.91 3.74
N ASN A 135 3.74 14.74 3.11
CA ASN A 135 2.59 14.01 2.58
C ASN A 135 1.76 13.34 3.69
N GLU A 136 0.47 13.16 3.37
CA GLU A 136 -0.44 12.33 4.16
C GLU A 136 0.17 10.97 4.42
N ARG A 137 0.09 10.48 5.66
CA ARG A 137 0.69 9.23 6.07
C ARG A 137 -0.09 8.52 7.15
N ASN A 138 0.11 7.22 7.21
CA ASN A 138 -0.44 6.39 8.27
C ASN A 138 0.65 5.50 8.86
N TYR A 139 0.79 5.54 10.17
CA TYR A 139 1.77 4.78 10.92
C TYR A 139 1.10 3.57 11.55
N TYR A 140 1.76 2.42 11.49
CA TYR A 140 1.38 1.20 12.19
C TYR A 140 2.53 0.77 13.07
N LYS A 141 2.28 0.65 14.36
CA LYS A 141 3.19 0.01 15.30
C LYS A 141 2.74 -1.42 15.53
N ILE A 142 3.58 -2.36 15.15
CA ILE A 142 3.33 -3.79 15.27
C ILE A 142 4.32 -4.35 16.29
N LYS A 143 3.82 -5.11 17.27
CA LYS A 143 4.64 -5.90 18.17
C LYS A 143 4.72 -7.30 17.61
N ASP A 144 5.93 -7.74 17.23
CA ASP A 144 6.12 -9.10 16.73
C ASP A 144 6.04 -10.14 17.87
N LYS A 145 6.10 -11.43 17.52
CA LYS A 145 6.09 -12.54 18.48
C LYS A 145 7.30 -12.56 19.42
N HIS A 146 8.39 -11.89 19.04
CA HIS A 146 9.64 -11.81 19.81
C HIS A 146 9.71 -10.56 20.69
N GLY A 147 8.67 -9.72 20.65
CA GLY A 147 8.62 -8.48 21.40
C GLY A 147 9.33 -7.30 20.75
N ASN A 148 9.70 -7.38 19.48
CA ASN A 148 10.29 -6.26 18.75
C ASN A 148 9.22 -5.29 18.25
N ASP A 149 9.57 -3.99 18.24
CA ASP A 149 8.74 -2.96 17.64
C ASP A 149 9.04 -2.87 16.13
N ILE A 150 8.02 -3.06 15.31
CA ILE A 150 8.10 -2.90 13.86
C ILE A 150 7.15 -1.77 13.47
N VAL A 151 7.67 -0.80 12.73
CA VAL A 151 6.87 0.33 12.28
C VAL A 151 6.74 0.30 10.77
N VAL A 152 5.50 0.29 10.29
CA VAL A 152 5.19 0.46 8.87
C VAL A 152 4.58 1.85 8.68
N VAL A 153 5.12 2.63 7.75
CA VAL A 153 4.62 3.96 7.42
C VAL A 153 4.17 3.95 5.97
N GLN A 154 2.88 4.13 5.75
CA GLN A 154 2.33 4.35 4.43
C GLN A 154 2.30 5.86 4.16
N ILE A 155 2.75 6.25 2.98
CA ILE A 155 2.81 7.65 2.56
C ILE A 155 2.04 7.79 1.26
N ALA A 156 1.06 8.70 1.24
CA ALA A 156 0.31 9.01 0.03
C ALA A 156 1.20 9.73 -1.00
N GLY A 157 0.86 9.58 -2.27
CA GLY A 157 1.56 10.22 -3.38
C GLY A 157 0.63 11.08 -4.24
N LEU A 158 1.14 11.48 -5.41
CA LEU A 158 0.38 12.31 -6.35
C LEU A 158 -0.81 11.57 -6.97
N VAL A 159 -0.68 10.27 -7.24
CA VAL A 159 -1.71 9.43 -7.85
C VAL A 159 -2.48 8.67 -6.77
N ALA A 160 -1.77 7.95 -5.90
CA ALA A 160 -2.34 7.25 -4.77
C ALA A 160 -2.52 8.23 -3.59
N ARG A 161 -3.62 8.97 -3.58
CA ARG A 161 -3.84 10.09 -2.65
C ARG A 161 -4.47 9.68 -1.32
N ARG A 162 -5.13 8.54 -1.25
CA ARG A 162 -5.85 8.14 -0.03
C ARG A 162 -5.30 6.86 0.53
N ILE A 163 -5.07 6.85 1.83
CA ILE A 163 -4.71 5.66 2.60
C ILE A 163 -5.98 5.10 3.22
N VAL A 164 -6.32 3.84 2.88
CA VAL A 164 -7.44 3.13 3.49
C VAL A 164 -6.87 2.03 4.37
N CYS A 165 -7.18 2.12 5.65
CA CYS A 165 -6.77 1.14 6.65
C CYS A 165 -7.96 0.28 7.06
N GLU A 166 -7.84 -1.04 6.88
CA GLU A 166 -8.84 -2.01 7.31
C GLU A 166 -8.48 -2.69 8.62
N THR A 167 -7.24 -2.49 9.12
CA THR A 167 -6.82 -3.04 10.41
C THR A 167 -7.19 -2.13 11.57
N ASN A 168 -7.29 -2.69 12.77
CA ASN A 168 -7.64 -1.97 13.98
C ASN A 168 -6.56 -2.17 15.05
N LYS A 169 -6.47 -1.21 15.98
CA LYS A 169 -5.62 -1.30 17.16
C LYS A 169 -5.98 -2.53 18.01
N ASN A 170 -4.99 -3.16 18.60
CA ASN A 170 -5.07 -4.38 19.40
C ASN A 170 -5.53 -5.63 18.63
N ARG A 171 -5.49 -5.60 17.32
CA ARG A 171 -5.76 -6.75 16.49
C ARG A 171 -4.50 -7.58 16.30
N SER A 172 -4.62 -8.89 16.50
CA SER A 172 -3.59 -9.84 16.07
C SER A 172 -3.65 -10.02 14.58
N GLU A 173 -2.55 -9.73 13.89
CA GLU A 173 -2.41 -9.93 12.46
C GLU A 173 -1.50 -11.12 12.20
N GLU A 174 -1.98 -12.03 11.36
CA GLU A 174 -1.14 -13.09 10.81
C GLU A 174 -0.60 -12.63 9.46
N ARG A 175 0.65 -12.97 9.18
CA ARG A 175 1.32 -12.67 7.91
C ARG A 175 0.49 -13.12 6.68
N ARG A 176 -0.39 -14.10 6.84
CA ARG A 176 -1.21 -14.69 5.75
C ARG A 176 -2.56 -14.02 5.54
N VAL A 177 -3.10 -13.35 6.55
CA VAL A 177 -4.52 -12.93 6.60
C VAL A 177 -4.67 -11.50 7.11
N GLY A 178 -3.57 -10.74 7.24
CA GLY A 178 -3.64 -9.35 7.68
C GLY A 178 -4.59 -8.54 6.83
N LYS A 179 -5.54 -7.84 7.46
CA LYS A 179 -6.30 -6.82 6.75
C LYS A 179 -5.37 -5.70 6.33
N GLU A 180 -5.54 -5.30 5.13
CA GLU A 180 -4.59 -4.52 4.37
C GLU A 180 -4.86 -3.03 4.56
N CYS A 181 -3.79 -2.26 4.55
CA CYS A 181 -3.89 -0.81 4.47
C CYS A 181 -3.39 -0.37 3.11
N ARG A 182 -4.14 0.50 2.48
CA ARG A 182 -3.90 0.90 1.10
C ARG A 182 -3.75 2.41 0.97
N SER A 183 -2.79 2.84 0.13
CA SER A 183 -2.79 4.17 -0.45
C SER A 183 -3.58 4.18 -1.78
N ARG A 184 -4.42 5.18 -1.98
CA ARG A 184 -5.20 5.44 -3.21
C ARG A 184 -4.72 6.69 -3.91
#